data_35feb3a98e212493c78a89e49ae2fdb3
#
_entry.id   35feb3a98e212493c78a89e49ae2fdb3
#
_cell.length_a   1.000
_cell.length_b   1.000
_cell.length_c   1.000
_cell.angle_alpha   90.00
_cell.angle_beta   90.00
_cell.angle_gamma   90.00
#
_symmetry.space_group_name_H-M   'P 1'
#
loop_
_entity.id
_entity.type
_entity.pdbx_description
1 polymer ?
#
loop_
_entity_poly.entity_id
_entity_poly.type
_entity_poly.pdbx_seq_one_letter_code
_entity_poly.pdbx_strand_id
1 'polypeptide(L)'
;MKKLLLTLIPIFTFAQYSANISSITPNIKKRMVEGNSYKAGCPISISSLRYITLKYIGFDGKEHTGELIVNKSIANSIVNIFKELYNIKYPIHKMELVSNYYGSDFASIEADNTSAFNCRFVDGTRKWSNHTYGKAIDINPIENPYVSKSGHTSHKKSYPFVARVRKNSSPAYKAMLLKNDKAVKIFKKHGFRWGGEWKCCKDYQHFDKK
;
A
#
# COMPACT_ATOMS: atom_id res chain seq x y z
N MET A 1 -47.08 39.29 -14.49
CA MET A 1 -46.35 38.08 -14.83
C MET A 1 -45.17 37.95 -13.87
N LYS A 2 -45.25 37.05 -12.88
CA LYS A 2 -44.14 36.79 -11.92
C LYS A 2 -43.16 35.80 -12.59
N LYS A 3 -41.94 36.24 -12.80
CA LYS A 3 -40.85 35.33 -13.23
C LYS A 3 -40.40 34.47 -12.07
N LEU A 4 -40.63 33.18 -12.17
CA LEU A 4 -40.11 32.18 -11.23
C LEU A 4 -38.61 31.96 -11.54
N LEU A 5 -37.73 32.42 -10.66
CA LEU A 5 -36.28 32.14 -10.74
C LEU A 5 -36.04 30.73 -10.18
N LEU A 6 -35.79 29.75 -11.06
CA LEU A 6 -35.31 28.44 -10.64
C LEU A 6 -33.83 28.57 -10.27
N THR A 7 -33.53 28.54 -8.98
CA THR A 7 -32.14 28.40 -8.50
C THR A 7 -31.71 26.92 -8.62
N LEU A 8 -30.83 26.62 -9.56
CA LEU A 8 -30.15 25.35 -9.64
C LEU A 8 -29.15 25.24 -8.46
N ILE A 9 -29.50 24.41 -7.46
CA ILE A 9 -28.57 24.04 -6.40
C ILE A 9 -27.62 22.98 -6.97
N PRO A 10 -26.30 23.22 -7.04
CA PRO A 10 -25.36 22.21 -7.50
C PRO A 10 -25.37 21.02 -6.52
N ILE A 11 -25.74 19.85 -7.00
CA ILE A 11 -25.64 18.60 -6.28
C ILE A 11 -24.15 18.23 -6.25
N PHE A 12 -23.46 18.52 -5.16
CA PHE A 12 -22.12 18.00 -4.91
C PHE A 12 -22.23 16.50 -4.56
N THR A 13 -22.01 15.64 -5.54
CA THR A 13 -21.81 14.24 -5.28
C THR A 13 -20.44 14.08 -4.59
N PHE A 14 -20.45 13.88 -3.28
CA PHE A 14 -19.23 13.46 -2.60
C PHE A 14 -18.81 12.10 -3.14
N ALA A 15 -17.60 12.05 -3.66
CA ALA A 15 -16.99 10.81 -4.10
C ALA A 15 -16.97 9.81 -2.92
N GLN A 16 -17.65 8.67 -3.10
CA GLN A 16 -17.81 7.67 -2.04
C GLN A 16 -16.73 6.61 -2.17
N TYR A 17 -16.04 6.32 -1.05
CA TYR A 17 -15.11 5.19 -0.98
C TYR A 17 -15.81 3.88 -1.35
N SER A 18 -15.17 3.09 -2.20
CA SER A 18 -15.62 1.73 -2.52
C SER A 18 -14.46 0.75 -2.49
N ALA A 19 -14.74 -0.46 -2.04
CA ALA A 19 -13.80 -1.58 -2.06
C ALA A 19 -14.56 -2.88 -2.26
N ASN A 20 -13.91 -3.85 -2.90
CA ASN A 20 -14.43 -5.19 -3.08
C ASN A 20 -13.38 -6.22 -2.64
N ILE A 21 -13.81 -7.24 -1.89
CA ILE A 21 -13.00 -8.38 -1.49
C ILE A 21 -13.54 -9.62 -2.19
N SER A 22 -12.67 -10.33 -2.91
CA SER A 22 -13.05 -11.59 -3.57
C SER A 22 -12.02 -12.69 -3.32
N SER A 23 -12.40 -13.92 -3.58
CA SER A 23 -11.47 -15.04 -3.69
C SER A 23 -10.56 -14.83 -4.90
N ILE A 24 -9.38 -15.47 -4.88
CA ILE A 24 -8.48 -15.47 -6.04
C ILE A 24 -9.12 -16.30 -7.16
N THR A 25 -9.54 -15.63 -8.22
CA THR A 25 -10.09 -16.27 -9.43
C THR A 25 -9.00 -16.95 -10.24
N PRO A 26 -9.32 -17.87 -11.17
CA PRO A 26 -8.34 -18.46 -12.10
C PRO A 26 -7.51 -17.41 -12.85
N ASN A 27 -8.15 -16.31 -13.28
CA ASN A 27 -7.46 -15.21 -13.99
C ASN A 27 -6.45 -14.49 -13.09
N ILE A 28 -6.85 -14.13 -11.86
CA ILE A 28 -5.92 -13.51 -10.89
C ILE A 28 -4.78 -14.47 -10.56
N LYS A 29 -5.06 -15.77 -10.32
CA LYS A 29 -4.02 -16.77 -10.12
C LYS A 29 -3.04 -16.84 -11.29
N LYS A 30 -3.55 -16.82 -12.53
CA LYS A 30 -2.72 -16.79 -13.74
C LYS A 30 -1.77 -15.57 -13.72
N ARG A 31 -2.29 -14.36 -13.49
CA ARG A 31 -1.47 -13.13 -13.36
C ARG A 31 -0.39 -13.28 -12.29
N MET A 32 -0.72 -13.85 -11.12
CA MET A 32 0.25 -14.05 -10.03
C MET A 32 1.38 -15.00 -10.42
N VAL A 33 1.05 -16.10 -11.10
CA VAL A 33 2.02 -17.13 -11.53
C VAL A 33 2.88 -16.62 -12.68
N GLU A 34 2.30 -16.08 -13.73
CA GLU A 34 3.03 -15.54 -14.89
C GLU A 34 3.89 -14.35 -14.48
N GLY A 35 3.40 -13.50 -13.57
CA GLY A 35 4.15 -12.40 -12.98
C GLY A 35 5.01 -12.78 -11.78
N ASN A 36 5.29 -14.07 -11.56
CA ASN A 36 6.22 -14.60 -10.55
C ASN A 36 6.03 -14.12 -9.10
N SER A 37 4.88 -13.52 -8.78
CA SER A 37 4.56 -13.14 -7.38
C SER A 37 4.02 -14.34 -6.56
N TYR A 38 3.57 -15.43 -7.23
CA TYR A 38 3.22 -16.71 -6.64
C TYR A 38 3.89 -17.85 -7.43
N LYS A 39 4.55 -18.77 -6.75
CA LYS A 39 5.37 -19.81 -7.38
C LYS A 39 5.38 -21.12 -6.60
N ALA A 40 5.87 -22.19 -7.19
CA ALA A 40 6.09 -23.46 -6.50
C ALA A 40 6.93 -23.27 -5.23
N GLY A 41 6.58 -23.98 -4.16
CA GLY A 41 7.23 -23.87 -2.86
C GLY A 41 6.78 -22.69 -2.01
N CYS A 42 5.84 -21.84 -2.49
CA CYS A 42 5.24 -20.79 -1.68
C CYS A 42 4.49 -21.40 -0.47
N PRO A 43 4.77 -20.98 0.78
CA PRO A 43 4.28 -21.65 1.98
C PRO A 43 2.80 -21.37 2.29
N ILE A 44 2.13 -20.55 1.47
CA ILE A 44 0.71 -20.21 1.65
C ILE A 44 -0.14 -20.74 0.50
N SER A 45 -1.33 -21.26 0.83
CA SER A 45 -2.30 -21.67 -0.20
C SER A 45 -3.02 -20.48 -0.81
N ILE A 46 -3.38 -20.59 -2.09
CA ILE A 46 -4.20 -19.58 -2.80
C ILE A 46 -5.53 -19.34 -2.08
N SER A 47 -6.14 -20.37 -1.52
CA SER A 47 -7.43 -20.29 -0.78
C SER A 47 -7.35 -19.42 0.49
N SER A 48 -6.13 -19.21 1.02
CA SER A 48 -5.87 -18.34 2.17
C SER A 48 -5.71 -16.87 1.78
N LEU A 49 -5.68 -16.56 0.49
CA LEU A 49 -5.53 -15.20 -0.03
C LEU A 49 -6.88 -14.62 -0.50
N ARG A 50 -6.93 -13.29 -0.50
CA ARG A 50 -8.06 -12.52 -1.07
C ARG A 50 -7.49 -11.46 -2.01
N TYR A 51 -8.18 -11.28 -3.12
CA TYR A 51 -7.97 -10.16 -4.03
C TYR A 51 -8.87 -9.00 -3.61
N ILE A 52 -8.30 -7.82 -3.50
CA ILE A 52 -8.99 -6.60 -3.11
C ILE A 52 -8.81 -5.57 -4.20
N THR A 53 -9.91 -4.99 -4.65
CA THR A 53 -9.91 -3.72 -5.39
C THR A 53 -10.46 -2.64 -4.48
N LEU A 54 -9.86 -1.46 -4.46
CA LEU A 54 -10.30 -0.37 -3.59
C LEU A 54 -9.92 1.00 -4.17
N LYS A 55 -10.69 2.01 -3.82
CA LYS A 55 -10.39 3.40 -4.18
C LYS A 55 -9.33 4.02 -3.27
N TYR A 56 -8.49 4.87 -3.83
CA TYR A 56 -7.53 5.68 -3.09
C TYR A 56 -7.40 7.07 -3.73
N ILE A 57 -6.81 8.04 -3.01
CA ILE A 57 -6.49 9.36 -3.54
C ILE A 57 -5.06 9.35 -4.08
N GLY A 58 -4.89 9.67 -5.35
CA GLY A 58 -3.60 9.74 -6.01
C GLY A 58 -2.77 10.96 -5.62
N PHE A 59 -1.50 11.00 -6.04
CA PHE A 59 -0.65 12.19 -5.92
C PHE A 59 -1.19 13.37 -6.75
N ASP A 60 -2.00 13.12 -7.74
CA ASP A 60 -2.74 14.12 -8.52
C ASP A 60 -3.99 14.67 -7.82
N GLY A 61 -4.28 14.18 -6.61
CA GLY A 61 -5.44 14.55 -5.83
C GLY A 61 -6.76 13.94 -6.31
N LYS A 62 -6.72 13.07 -7.33
CA LYS A 62 -7.90 12.39 -7.90
C LYS A 62 -8.11 11.01 -7.30
N GLU A 63 -9.30 10.47 -7.52
CA GLU A 63 -9.59 9.08 -7.18
C GLU A 63 -9.00 8.13 -8.21
N HIS A 64 -8.41 7.06 -7.70
CA HIS A 64 -7.94 5.92 -8.47
C HIS A 64 -8.47 4.62 -7.86
N THR A 65 -8.40 3.54 -8.62
CA THR A 65 -8.68 2.18 -8.13
C THR A 65 -7.37 1.40 -8.11
N GLY A 66 -7.07 0.80 -6.98
CA GLY A 66 -5.88 -0.04 -6.79
C GLY A 66 -6.23 -1.49 -6.56
N GLU A 67 -5.22 -2.35 -6.67
CA GLU A 67 -5.30 -3.79 -6.50
C GLU A 67 -4.33 -4.26 -5.41
N LEU A 68 -4.82 -5.08 -4.48
CA LEU A 68 -3.99 -5.76 -3.48
C LEU A 68 -4.35 -7.23 -3.39
N ILE A 69 -3.38 -8.07 -3.03
CA ILE A 69 -3.64 -9.44 -2.58
C ILE A 69 -3.13 -9.55 -1.15
N VAL A 70 -3.99 -9.99 -0.24
CA VAL A 70 -3.67 -10.13 1.18
C VAL A 70 -4.21 -11.44 1.75
N ASN A 71 -3.74 -11.82 2.93
CA ASN A 71 -4.32 -12.94 3.67
C ASN A 71 -5.79 -12.66 4.02
N LYS A 72 -6.63 -13.69 3.92
CA LYS A 72 -8.05 -13.60 4.27
C LYS A 72 -8.30 -13.08 5.70
N SER A 73 -7.38 -13.39 6.64
CA SER A 73 -7.50 -12.98 8.04
C SER A 73 -7.38 -11.48 8.27
N ILE A 74 -6.77 -10.74 7.34
CA ILE A 74 -6.59 -9.29 7.45
C ILE A 74 -7.37 -8.49 6.41
N ALA A 75 -8.05 -9.14 5.46
CA ALA A 75 -8.68 -8.48 4.32
C ALA A 75 -9.65 -7.36 4.73
N ASN A 76 -10.53 -7.61 5.71
CA ASN A 76 -11.46 -6.59 6.22
C ASN A 76 -10.72 -5.44 6.92
N SER A 77 -9.65 -5.73 7.67
CA SER A 77 -8.82 -4.68 8.29
C SER A 77 -8.20 -3.78 7.23
N ILE A 78 -7.72 -4.35 6.11
CA ILE A 78 -7.13 -3.59 5.00
C ILE A 78 -8.17 -2.67 4.36
N VAL A 79 -9.35 -3.15 4.04
CA VAL A 79 -10.43 -2.32 3.47
C VAL A 79 -10.78 -1.14 4.41
N ASN A 80 -10.86 -1.38 5.71
CA ASN A 80 -11.15 -0.35 6.70
C ASN A 80 -9.99 0.66 6.82
N ILE A 81 -8.74 0.21 6.83
CA ILE A 81 -7.56 1.09 6.83
C ILE A 81 -7.59 2.01 5.61
N PHE A 82 -7.76 1.46 4.41
CA PHE A 82 -7.77 2.27 3.19
C PHE A 82 -8.98 3.20 3.11
N LYS A 83 -10.14 2.82 3.70
CA LYS A 83 -11.28 3.73 3.88
C LYS A 83 -10.90 4.94 4.76
N GLU A 84 -10.21 4.71 5.87
CA GLU A 84 -9.77 5.79 6.75
C GLU A 84 -8.69 6.66 6.07
N LEU A 85 -7.74 6.06 5.34
CA LEU A 85 -6.73 6.79 4.54
C LEU A 85 -7.38 7.64 3.44
N TYR A 86 -8.38 7.09 2.73
CA TYR A 86 -9.16 7.81 1.73
C TYR A 86 -9.88 9.03 2.35
N ASN A 87 -10.53 8.86 3.49
CA ASN A 87 -11.27 9.92 4.19
C ASN A 87 -10.35 11.08 4.62
N ILE A 88 -9.12 10.79 5.04
CA ILE A 88 -8.14 11.82 5.38
C ILE A 88 -7.36 12.34 4.16
N LYS A 89 -7.71 11.88 2.96
CA LYS A 89 -7.05 12.22 1.69
C LYS A 89 -5.53 11.95 1.73
N TYR A 90 -5.13 10.83 2.34
CA TYR A 90 -3.73 10.41 2.34
C TYR A 90 -3.32 10.03 0.91
N PRO A 91 -2.29 10.68 0.32
CA PRO A 91 -1.95 10.45 -1.07
C PRO A 91 -1.19 9.13 -1.23
N ILE A 92 -1.57 8.36 -2.25
CA ILE A 92 -0.88 7.13 -2.67
C ILE A 92 -0.47 7.29 -4.12
N HIS A 93 0.81 7.04 -4.43
CA HIS A 93 1.32 7.21 -5.78
C HIS A 93 0.73 6.17 -6.73
N LYS A 94 0.83 4.90 -6.37
CA LYS A 94 0.38 3.77 -7.17
C LYS A 94 0.00 2.59 -6.26
N MET A 95 -0.90 1.72 -6.75
CA MET A 95 -1.28 0.50 -6.03
C MET A 95 -1.64 -0.60 -7.02
N GLU A 96 -0.70 -1.49 -7.28
CA GLU A 96 -0.81 -2.57 -8.24
C GLU A 96 -0.27 -3.88 -7.66
N LEU A 97 -0.63 -5.01 -8.29
CA LEU A 97 -0.08 -6.31 -7.91
C LEU A 97 1.42 -6.37 -8.25
N VAL A 98 2.22 -6.96 -7.36
CA VAL A 98 3.66 -7.16 -7.61
C VAL A 98 3.94 -8.07 -8.81
N SER A 99 2.96 -8.85 -9.25
CA SER A 99 3.00 -9.61 -10.51
C SER A 99 3.22 -8.73 -11.74
N ASN A 100 2.79 -7.46 -11.71
CA ASN A 100 3.03 -6.50 -12.80
C ASN A 100 4.53 -6.13 -12.92
N TYR A 101 5.32 -6.46 -11.90
CA TYR A 101 6.77 -6.25 -11.81
C TYR A 101 7.55 -7.57 -11.78
N TYR A 102 6.96 -8.66 -12.29
CA TYR A 102 7.55 -10.00 -12.33
C TYR A 102 8.03 -10.53 -10.96
N GLY A 103 7.33 -10.17 -9.88
CA GLY A 103 7.69 -10.54 -8.51
C GLY A 103 8.95 -9.83 -7.98
N SER A 104 9.51 -8.89 -8.74
CA SER A 104 10.66 -8.08 -8.33
C SER A 104 10.24 -7.02 -7.33
N ASP A 105 10.71 -7.17 -6.10
CA ASP A 105 10.53 -6.18 -5.04
C ASP A 105 11.19 -4.85 -5.41
N PHE A 106 12.42 -4.92 -5.92
CA PHE A 106 13.18 -3.74 -6.37
C PHE A 106 12.42 -2.95 -7.44
N ALA A 107 11.91 -3.61 -8.48
CA ALA A 107 11.19 -2.94 -9.56
C ALA A 107 9.84 -2.34 -9.06
N SER A 108 9.14 -3.03 -8.16
CA SER A 108 7.92 -2.54 -7.53
C SER A 108 8.19 -1.28 -6.72
N ILE A 109 9.26 -1.26 -5.91
CA ILE A 109 9.69 -0.08 -5.14
C ILE A 109 10.11 1.07 -6.06
N GLU A 110 10.91 0.82 -7.12
CA GLU A 110 11.32 1.86 -8.08
C GLU A 110 10.15 2.50 -8.81
N ALA A 111 9.03 1.79 -8.96
CA ALA A 111 7.77 2.30 -9.51
C ALA A 111 6.91 3.03 -8.45
N ASP A 112 7.39 3.16 -7.22
CA ASP A 112 6.68 3.70 -6.06
C ASP A 112 5.32 3.04 -5.85
N ASN A 113 5.30 1.70 -5.91
CA ASN A 113 4.10 0.89 -5.86
C ASN A 113 3.76 0.46 -4.44
N THR A 114 2.65 0.96 -3.90
CA THR A 114 2.03 0.42 -2.69
C THR A 114 1.59 -1.02 -2.97
N SER A 115 2.09 -1.97 -2.19
CA SER A 115 1.95 -3.40 -2.46
C SER A 115 1.74 -4.25 -1.20
N ALA A 116 1.32 -5.51 -1.39
CA ALA A 116 1.09 -6.42 -0.27
C ALA A 116 1.73 -7.79 -0.53
N PHE A 117 1.05 -8.70 -1.23
CA PHE A 117 1.51 -10.07 -1.42
C PHE A 117 2.66 -10.18 -2.43
N ASN A 118 3.75 -10.83 -2.00
CA ASN A 118 4.82 -11.28 -2.87
C ASN A 118 5.51 -12.49 -2.24
N CYS A 119 5.46 -13.66 -2.91
CA CYS A 119 6.08 -14.88 -2.42
C CYS A 119 7.58 -14.87 -2.63
N ARG A 120 8.30 -14.31 -1.65
CA ARG A 120 9.76 -14.17 -1.67
C ARG A 120 10.38 -14.35 -0.28
N PHE A 121 11.65 -14.66 -0.25
CA PHE A 121 12.43 -14.56 0.98
C PHE A 121 12.71 -13.09 1.34
N VAL A 122 13.01 -12.85 2.60
CA VAL A 122 13.65 -11.60 3.02
C VAL A 122 15.02 -11.55 2.37
N ASP A 123 15.38 -10.42 1.78
CA ASP A 123 16.61 -10.25 1.01
C ASP A 123 17.85 -10.69 1.79
N GLY A 124 18.75 -11.42 1.12
CA GLY A 124 19.94 -11.99 1.73
C GLY A 124 19.71 -13.13 2.73
N THR A 125 18.48 -13.68 2.84
CA THR A 125 18.16 -14.73 3.82
C THR A 125 17.35 -15.88 3.19
N ARG A 126 17.17 -16.98 3.97
CA ARG A 126 16.22 -18.08 3.65
C ARG A 126 14.93 -17.98 4.47
N LYS A 127 14.67 -16.87 5.10
CA LYS A 127 13.44 -16.60 5.83
C LYS A 127 12.37 -16.06 4.89
N TRP A 128 11.17 -16.64 4.91
CA TRP A 128 10.04 -16.07 4.18
C TRP A 128 9.67 -14.69 4.72
N SER A 129 9.46 -13.74 3.81
CA SER A 129 8.93 -12.42 4.14
C SER A 129 7.49 -12.50 4.63
N ASN A 130 7.04 -11.55 5.45
CA ASN A 130 5.64 -11.42 5.85
C ASN A 130 4.73 -11.13 4.64
N HIS A 131 5.26 -10.54 3.57
CA HIS A 131 4.57 -10.39 2.28
C HIS A 131 4.20 -11.74 1.66
N THR A 132 5.00 -12.77 1.86
CA THR A 132 4.71 -14.15 1.40
C THR A 132 3.45 -14.71 2.03
N TYR A 133 3.16 -14.34 3.26
CA TYR A 133 1.93 -14.78 3.95
C TYR A 133 0.75 -13.84 3.70
N GLY A 134 0.92 -12.79 2.90
CA GLY A 134 -0.08 -11.77 2.66
C GLY A 134 -0.44 -10.94 3.90
N LYS A 135 0.46 -10.87 4.88
CA LYS A 135 0.26 -10.20 6.17
C LYS A 135 1.06 -8.92 6.33
N ALA A 136 1.63 -8.42 5.25
CA ALA A 136 2.37 -7.16 5.22
C ALA A 136 1.91 -6.29 4.05
N ILE A 137 2.06 -4.98 4.22
CA ILE A 137 1.79 -3.96 3.22
C ILE A 137 2.92 -2.94 3.26
N ASP A 138 3.40 -2.55 2.09
CA ASP A 138 4.31 -1.44 1.88
C ASP A 138 3.57 -0.27 1.23
N ILE A 139 3.71 0.92 1.81
CA ILE A 139 2.99 2.14 1.40
C ILE A 139 3.97 3.18 0.88
N ASN A 140 3.79 3.63 -0.40
CA ASN A 140 4.59 4.67 -1.04
C ASN A 140 6.09 4.47 -0.75
N PRO A 141 6.70 3.41 -1.28
CA PRO A 141 8.03 2.96 -0.85
C PRO A 141 9.15 3.97 -1.14
N ILE A 142 8.99 4.84 -2.12
CA ILE A 142 9.98 5.89 -2.41
C ILE A 142 9.98 6.93 -1.30
N GLU A 143 8.83 7.43 -0.85
CA GLU A 143 8.70 8.39 0.25
C GLU A 143 8.92 7.77 1.62
N ASN A 144 8.86 6.44 1.70
CA ASN A 144 8.98 5.67 2.94
C ASN A 144 10.01 4.54 2.83
N PRO A 145 11.28 4.87 2.55
CA PRO A 145 12.29 3.86 2.24
C PRO A 145 12.62 2.93 3.42
N TYR A 146 13.10 1.73 3.06
CA TYR A 146 13.96 1.00 3.97
C TYR A 146 15.29 1.76 4.13
N VAL A 147 15.73 1.94 5.37
CA VAL A 147 17.01 2.57 5.73
C VAL A 147 17.77 1.62 6.64
N SER A 148 18.94 1.18 6.19
CA SER A 148 19.82 0.28 6.93
C SER A 148 20.35 0.96 8.21
N LYS A 149 20.99 0.17 9.08
CA LYS A 149 21.66 0.69 10.29
C LYS A 149 22.73 1.74 9.98
N SER A 150 23.37 1.66 8.81
CA SER A 150 24.35 2.65 8.33
C SER A 150 23.72 3.88 7.68
N GLY A 151 22.39 3.99 7.65
CA GLY A 151 21.70 5.12 7.03
C GLY A 151 21.53 5.01 5.51
N HIS A 152 21.83 3.85 4.91
CA HIS A 152 21.76 3.64 3.46
C HIS A 152 20.38 3.13 3.03
N THR A 153 19.93 3.58 1.85
CA THR A 153 18.80 3.01 1.09
C THR A 153 19.25 2.67 -0.34
N SER A 154 18.69 1.59 -0.91
CA SER A 154 19.07 1.10 -2.25
C SER A 154 18.47 1.92 -3.40
N HIS A 155 17.44 2.72 -3.13
CA HIS A 155 16.69 3.44 -4.14
C HIS A 155 17.08 4.93 -4.15
N LYS A 156 17.73 5.40 -5.22
CA LYS A 156 18.21 6.80 -5.35
C LYS A 156 17.08 7.82 -5.22
N LYS A 157 15.88 7.51 -5.74
CA LYS A 157 14.69 8.37 -5.63
C LYS A 157 14.27 8.62 -4.18
N SER A 158 14.65 7.73 -3.27
CA SER A 158 14.32 7.83 -1.84
C SER A 158 15.27 8.74 -1.03
N TYR A 159 16.42 9.13 -1.58
CA TYR A 159 17.41 9.95 -0.85
C TYR A 159 16.83 11.23 -0.23
N PRO A 160 15.93 11.98 -0.90
CA PRO A 160 15.32 13.18 -0.31
C PRO A 160 14.49 12.90 0.95
N PHE A 161 14.02 11.65 1.14
CA PHE A 161 13.11 11.25 2.20
C PHE A 161 13.78 10.54 3.39
N VAL A 162 15.10 10.21 3.29
CA VAL A 162 15.85 9.51 4.34
C VAL A 162 15.89 10.31 5.64
N ALA A 163 16.05 11.62 5.57
CA ALA A 163 16.11 12.50 6.74
C ALA A 163 14.78 12.63 7.49
N ARG A 164 13.67 12.12 6.93
CA ARG A 164 12.31 12.16 7.52
C ARG A 164 11.83 13.56 7.89
N VAL A 165 12.20 14.56 7.10
CA VAL A 165 11.78 15.96 7.25
C VAL A 165 10.93 16.36 6.04
N ARG A 166 9.68 16.79 6.28
CA ARG A 166 8.82 17.35 5.25
C ARG A 166 9.29 18.75 4.86
N LYS A 167 9.81 18.89 3.63
CA LYS A 167 10.37 20.17 3.12
C LYS A 167 9.29 21.09 2.52
N ASN A 168 8.16 20.54 2.10
CA ASN A 168 7.06 21.29 1.49
C ASN A 168 5.73 20.49 1.61
N SER A 169 4.65 21.03 1.03
CA SER A 169 3.32 20.45 1.05
C SER A 169 2.96 19.61 -0.20
N SER A 170 3.96 19.22 -1.01
CA SER A 170 3.69 18.36 -2.17
C SER A 170 3.12 17.00 -1.76
N PRO A 171 2.41 16.30 -2.65
CA PRO A 171 1.88 14.97 -2.38
C PRO A 171 2.94 13.99 -1.87
N ALA A 172 4.14 13.99 -2.45
CA ALA A 172 5.26 13.15 -2.02
C ALA A 172 5.63 13.40 -0.54
N TYR A 173 5.81 14.65 -0.12
CA TYR A 173 6.11 14.94 1.29
C TYR A 173 4.92 14.68 2.23
N LYS A 174 3.68 14.82 1.76
CA LYS A 174 2.48 14.42 2.52
C LYS A 174 2.38 12.90 2.68
N ALA A 175 2.88 12.13 1.70
CA ALA A 175 2.92 10.68 1.71
C ALA A 175 3.96 10.07 2.67
N MET A 176 4.90 10.87 3.20
CA MET A 176 5.83 10.40 4.21
C MET A 176 5.09 9.96 5.48
N LEU A 177 5.48 8.79 5.99
CA LEU A 177 4.95 8.21 7.23
C LEU A 177 5.88 8.57 8.40
N LEU A 178 5.42 9.40 9.32
CA LEU A 178 6.14 9.78 10.54
C LEU A 178 5.42 9.21 11.77
N LYS A 179 6.15 8.98 12.86
CA LYS A 179 5.68 8.27 14.07
C LYS A 179 4.31 8.71 14.59
N ASN A 180 3.99 10.00 14.52
CA ASN A 180 2.76 10.56 15.07
C ASN A 180 1.68 10.84 14.02
N ASP A 181 1.92 10.48 12.76
CA ASP A 181 1.00 10.75 11.66
C ASP A 181 -0.31 9.97 11.78
N LYS A 182 -1.38 10.57 11.27
CA LYS A 182 -2.70 9.94 11.22
C LYS A 182 -2.64 8.59 10.48
N ALA A 183 -1.91 8.51 9.36
CA ALA A 183 -1.79 7.28 8.58
C ALA A 183 -1.15 6.14 9.41
N VAL A 184 -0.04 6.41 10.12
CA VAL A 184 0.59 5.42 11.01
C VAL A 184 -0.37 5.00 12.15
N LYS A 185 -1.07 5.96 12.76
CA LYS A 185 -2.05 5.67 13.82
C LYS A 185 -3.20 4.81 13.32
N ILE A 186 -3.69 5.02 12.09
CA ILE A 186 -4.74 4.19 11.47
C ILE A 186 -4.27 2.73 11.39
N PHE A 187 -3.10 2.45 10.82
CA PHE A 187 -2.57 1.08 10.77
C PHE A 187 -2.43 0.45 12.15
N LYS A 188 -1.87 1.18 13.11
CA LYS A 188 -1.68 0.70 14.50
C LYS A 188 -3.02 0.41 15.20
N LYS A 189 -4.05 1.25 15.00
CA LYS A 189 -5.42 1.03 15.50
C LYS A 189 -6.00 -0.30 15.00
N HIS A 190 -5.66 -0.72 13.78
CA HIS A 190 -6.06 -2.00 13.21
C HIS A 190 -5.12 -3.17 13.56
N GLY A 191 -4.18 -2.96 14.49
CA GLY A 191 -3.30 -3.99 15.04
C GLY A 191 -2.07 -4.30 14.19
N PHE A 192 -1.70 -3.41 13.26
CA PHE A 192 -0.45 -3.52 12.50
C PHE A 192 0.73 -2.92 13.27
N ARG A 193 1.89 -3.55 13.16
CA ARG A 193 3.18 -3.01 13.60
C ARG A 193 3.76 -2.19 12.44
N TRP A 194 4.53 -1.18 12.75
CA TRP A 194 5.19 -0.34 11.77
C TRP A 194 6.70 -0.53 11.78
N GLY A 195 7.31 -0.78 10.61
CA GLY A 195 8.76 -0.96 10.46
C GLY A 195 9.59 0.29 10.77
N GLY A 196 8.99 1.48 10.73
CA GLY A 196 9.64 2.72 11.18
C GLY A 196 9.97 2.74 12.68
N GLU A 197 9.41 1.82 13.48
CA GLU A 197 9.72 1.65 14.92
C GLU A 197 10.77 0.57 15.19
N TRP A 198 11.28 -0.15 14.17
CA TRP A 198 12.30 -1.18 14.37
C TRP A 198 13.61 -0.60 14.95
N LYS A 199 14.34 -1.41 15.71
CA LYS A 199 15.54 -0.94 16.42
C LYS A 199 16.81 -1.01 15.55
N CYS A 200 16.94 -2.06 14.72
CA CYS A 200 18.18 -2.32 13.96
C CYS A 200 18.30 -1.51 12.67
N CYS A 201 17.20 -1.21 12.08
CA CYS A 201 17.04 -0.55 10.79
C CYS A 201 15.66 0.10 10.77
N LYS A 202 15.34 0.85 9.74
CA LYS A 202 14.02 1.47 9.60
C LYS A 202 13.42 1.04 8.27
N ASP A 203 12.22 0.49 8.32
CA ASP A 203 11.45 0.18 7.13
C ASP A 203 10.17 1.01 7.16
N TYR A 204 10.27 2.24 6.67
CA TYR A 204 9.21 3.23 6.83
C TYR A 204 7.96 2.89 6.02
N GLN A 205 8.09 2.16 4.90
CA GLN A 205 6.95 1.72 4.08
C GLN A 205 6.16 0.61 4.77
N HIS A 206 6.81 -0.23 5.59
CA HIS A 206 6.35 -1.55 6.00
C HIS A 206 5.39 -1.53 7.19
N PHE A 207 4.23 -2.13 6.98
CA PHE A 207 3.28 -2.48 8.04
C PHE A 207 3.00 -3.97 8.00
N ASP A 208 3.06 -4.66 9.16
CA ASP A 208 2.75 -6.07 9.23
C ASP A 208 1.84 -6.43 10.43
N LYS A 209 1.11 -7.54 10.29
CA LYS A 209 0.25 -8.10 11.33
C LYS A 209 0.61 -9.57 11.55
N LYS A 210 0.79 -10.00 12.81
CA LYS A 210 1.06 -11.40 13.17
C LYS A 210 -0.11 -12.32 12.88
#